data_f2922113e8719ee245bf450a63816f6c
#
_entry.id   f2922113e8719ee245bf450a63816f6c
#
_cell.length_a   1.000
_cell.length_b   1.000
_cell.length_c   1.000
_cell.angle_alpha   90.00
_cell.angle_beta   90.00
_cell.angle_gamma   90.00
#
_symmetry.space_group_name_H-M   'P 1'
#
loop_
_entity.id
_entity.type
_entity.pdbx_description
1 polymer ?
#
loop_
_entity_poly.entity_id
_entity_poly.type
_entity_poly.pdbx_seq_one_letter_code
_entity_poly.pdbx_strand_id
1 'polypeptide(L)'
;GAATAGAVPLAQRLRHSVRQDVQSMHAYAVQPSEGLVKLDAMENPFRLPPELQRALGERLGHVAINRYPGRCTADVIDALARHVQLPAGCRLMLGNGSDELISLLAMACDRPGATIVAPLPGFVMYEMSARLQGLGFIGVPLTARFELDADAMLRAVEQHRPALTYLAYPNNPTANLFDDAAIDRIVDAVAAQQGFVVFDEAYQPFASRSRLPRLAEHPHVLVMRTLSKFGLAGV
;
A
#
# COMPACT_ATOMS: atom_id res chain seq x y z
N GLY A 1 50.11 -12.05 26.43
CA GLY A 1 48.85 -12.59 26.02
C GLY A 1 47.78 -11.51 26.07
N ALA A 2 47.44 -10.94 24.91
CA ALA A 2 46.30 -10.04 24.83
C ALA A 2 45.02 -10.88 25.00
N ALA A 3 44.27 -10.66 26.07
CA ALA A 3 42.96 -11.23 26.23
C ALA A 3 42.06 -10.71 25.08
N THR A 4 41.65 -11.57 24.18
CA THR A 4 40.59 -11.28 23.24
C THR A 4 39.35 -10.96 24.04
N ALA A 5 38.98 -9.69 24.08
CA ALA A 5 37.72 -9.26 24.64
C ALA A 5 36.61 -10.12 24.03
N GLY A 6 35.94 -10.94 24.85
CA GLY A 6 34.97 -11.91 24.38
C GLY A 6 33.92 -11.25 23.47
N ALA A 7 33.76 -11.77 22.27
CA ALA A 7 32.80 -11.21 21.32
C ALA A 7 31.39 -11.20 21.93
N VAL A 8 30.76 -10.03 21.99
CA VAL A 8 29.40 -9.90 22.49
C VAL A 8 28.47 -10.79 21.65
N PRO A 9 27.68 -11.68 22.26
CA PRO A 9 26.78 -12.58 21.53
C PRO A 9 25.79 -11.81 20.65
N LEU A 10 25.45 -12.36 19.48
CA LEU A 10 24.52 -11.74 18.53
C LEU A 10 23.17 -11.35 19.19
N ALA A 11 22.63 -12.25 20.01
CA ALA A 11 21.38 -11.98 20.73
C ALA A 11 21.43 -10.75 21.64
N GLN A 12 22.61 -10.48 22.24
CA GLN A 12 22.80 -9.28 23.05
C GLN A 12 22.91 -8.02 22.17
N ARG A 13 23.57 -8.12 20.99
CA ARG A 13 23.63 -7.02 20.03
C ARG A 13 22.24 -6.67 19.49
N LEU A 14 21.44 -7.68 19.14
CA LEU A 14 20.07 -7.47 18.68
C LEU A 14 19.22 -6.76 19.73
N ARG A 15 19.26 -7.20 20.98
CA ARG A 15 18.53 -6.54 22.06
C ARG A 15 18.97 -5.09 22.31
N HIS A 16 20.22 -4.78 22.05
CA HIS A 16 20.75 -3.42 22.22
C HIS A 16 20.41 -2.51 21.03
N SER A 17 20.51 -3.02 19.81
CA SER A 17 20.51 -2.19 18.60
C SER A 17 19.19 -2.20 17.83
N VAL A 18 18.32 -3.20 18.02
CA VAL A 18 17.04 -3.31 17.35
C VAL A 18 15.91 -3.04 18.32
N ARG A 19 14.96 -2.22 17.91
CA ARG A 19 13.77 -1.88 18.73
C ARG A 19 13.04 -3.16 19.16
N GLN A 20 12.61 -3.21 20.42
CA GLN A 20 11.99 -4.40 21.02
C GLN A 20 10.66 -4.76 20.33
N ASP A 21 9.85 -3.77 19.96
CA ASP A 21 8.60 -3.96 19.23
C ASP A 21 8.86 -4.58 17.85
N VAL A 22 9.93 -4.17 17.14
CA VAL A 22 10.33 -4.78 15.86
C VAL A 22 10.82 -6.21 16.04
N GLN A 23 11.56 -6.50 17.13
CA GLN A 23 12.00 -7.87 17.43
C GLN A 23 10.82 -8.84 17.68
N SER A 24 9.67 -8.32 18.13
CA SER A 24 8.47 -9.12 18.37
C SER A 24 7.57 -9.28 17.12
N MET A 25 7.87 -8.55 16.02
CA MET A 25 7.11 -8.67 14.78
C MET A 25 7.42 -9.97 14.05
N HIS A 26 6.44 -10.50 13.35
CA HIS A 26 6.59 -11.64 12.47
C HIS A 26 6.58 -11.16 11.02
N ALA A 27 7.50 -11.69 10.20
CA ALA A 27 7.47 -11.43 8.77
C ALA A 27 6.19 -12.00 8.15
N TYR A 28 5.64 -11.26 7.20
CA TYR A 28 4.58 -11.81 6.35
C TYR A 28 5.17 -12.99 5.56
N ALA A 29 4.61 -14.18 5.77
CA ALA A 29 5.04 -15.41 5.11
C ALA A 29 3.94 -15.91 4.18
N VAL A 30 4.27 -16.03 2.88
CA VAL A 30 3.41 -16.72 1.91
C VAL A 30 3.48 -18.22 2.21
N GLN A 31 2.35 -18.86 2.38
CA GLN A 31 2.28 -20.30 2.67
C GLN A 31 2.73 -21.12 1.45
N PRO A 32 3.45 -22.24 1.64
CA PRO A 32 3.74 -23.17 0.56
C PRO A 32 2.44 -23.67 -0.07
N SER A 33 2.36 -23.65 -1.40
CA SER A 33 1.14 -24.04 -2.14
C SER A 33 1.35 -25.24 -3.06
N GLU A 34 2.44 -25.99 -2.89
CA GLU A 34 2.73 -27.18 -3.69
C GLU A 34 1.59 -28.22 -3.56
N GLY A 35 1.03 -28.64 -4.69
CA GLY A 35 -0.10 -29.57 -4.71
C GLY A 35 -1.48 -29.01 -4.31
N LEU A 36 -1.56 -27.71 -4.04
CA LEU A 36 -2.79 -27.00 -3.69
C LEU A 36 -3.23 -26.02 -4.77
N VAL A 37 -4.52 -25.67 -4.79
CA VAL A 37 -5.01 -24.54 -5.58
C VAL A 37 -4.67 -23.26 -4.83
N LYS A 38 -3.77 -22.45 -5.40
CA LYS A 38 -3.28 -21.22 -4.78
C LYS A 38 -4.31 -20.09 -4.89
N LEU A 39 -4.93 -19.74 -3.75
CA LEU A 39 -5.94 -18.69 -3.64
C LEU A 39 -5.65 -17.69 -2.52
N ASP A 40 -4.50 -17.78 -1.89
CA ASP A 40 -4.15 -17.02 -0.69
C ASP A 40 -3.54 -15.63 -0.96
N ALA A 41 -2.82 -15.47 -2.08
CA ALA A 41 -2.11 -14.23 -2.42
C ALA A 41 -2.81 -13.41 -3.51
N MET A 42 -3.96 -13.86 -4.01
CA MET A 42 -4.76 -13.21 -5.07
C MET A 42 -3.92 -12.89 -6.32
N GLU A 43 -3.03 -13.81 -6.69
CA GLU A 43 -2.25 -13.74 -7.92
C GLU A 43 -3.11 -14.10 -9.13
N ASN A 44 -2.80 -13.52 -10.28
CA ASN A 44 -3.45 -13.90 -11.52
C ASN A 44 -2.98 -15.31 -11.94
N PRO A 45 -3.87 -16.31 -12.07
CA PRO A 45 -3.49 -17.67 -12.46
C PRO A 45 -3.10 -17.79 -13.93
N PHE A 46 -3.41 -16.81 -14.78
CA PHE A 46 -3.14 -16.84 -16.19
C PHE A 46 -1.78 -16.25 -16.52
N ARG A 47 -1.00 -16.97 -17.32
CA ARG A 47 0.27 -16.47 -17.87
C ARG A 47 0.02 -15.54 -19.05
N LEU A 48 0.99 -14.69 -19.36
CA LEU A 48 0.99 -13.93 -20.60
C LEU A 48 0.92 -14.90 -21.81
N PRO A 49 0.20 -14.53 -22.90
CA PRO A 49 0.24 -15.28 -24.16
C PRO A 49 1.69 -15.47 -24.65
N PRO A 50 2.00 -16.59 -25.34
CA PRO A 50 3.37 -16.90 -25.76
C PRO A 50 4.03 -15.82 -26.63
N GLU A 51 3.28 -15.16 -27.47
CA GLU A 51 3.76 -14.05 -28.30
C GLU A 51 4.19 -12.84 -27.43
N LEU A 52 3.43 -12.52 -26.40
CA LEU A 52 3.76 -11.43 -25.48
C LEU A 52 4.97 -11.82 -24.60
N GLN A 53 5.09 -13.09 -24.19
CA GLN A 53 6.27 -13.56 -23.45
C GLN A 53 7.54 -13.39 -24.29
N ARG A 54 7.50 -13.73 -25.58
CA ARG A 54 8.65 -13.56 -26.50
C ARG A 54 8.99 -12.08 -26.68
N ALA A 55 7.99 -11.25 -26.97
CA ALA A 55 8.17 -9.81 -27.15
C ALA A 55 8.76 -9.13 -25.90
N LEU A 56 8.31 -9.56 -24.70
CA LEU A 56 8.86 -9.10 -23.44
C LEU A 56 10.32 -9.54 -23.28
N GLY A 57 10.64 -10.82 -23.57
CA GLY A 57 12.01 -11.35 -23.51
C GLY A 57 12.97 -10.61 -24.44
N GLU A 58 12.57 -10.31 -25.67
CA GLU A 58 13.34 -9.50 -26.61
C GLU A 58 13.60 -8.09 -26.08
N ARG A 59 12.57 -7.42 -25.56
CA ARG A 59 12.72 -6.07 -24.97
C ARG A 59 13.63 -6.07 -23.75
N LEU A 60 13.49 -7.06 -22.86
CA LEU A 60 14.35 -7.19 -21.69
C LEU A 60 15.81 -7.44 -22.07
N GLY A 61 16.06 -8.19 -23.15
CA GLY A 61 17.41 -8.43 -23.68
C GLY A 61 18.13 -7.15 -24.14
N HIS A 62 17.38 -6.09 -24.45
CA HIS A 62 17.94 -4.79 -24.86
C HIS A 62 18.07 -3.78 -23.69
N VAL A 63 17.61 -4.15 -22.49
CA VAL A 63 17.74 -3.26 -21.33
C VAL A 63 19.20 -3.19 -20.88
N ALA A 64 19.73 -1.99 -20.76
CA ALA A 64 21.07 -1.75 -20.25
C ALA A 64 21.11 -1.90 -18.72
N ILE A 65 21.05 -3.15 -18.25
CA ILE A 65 20.99 -3.50 -16.82
C ILE A 65 22.21 -3.01 -16.00
N ASN A 66 23.27 -2.61 -16.68
CA ASN A 66 24.48 -2.00 -16.10
C ASN A 66 24.37 -0.47 -15.93
N ARG A 67 23.22 0.11 -16.22
CA ARG A 67 22.95 1.55 -16.11
C ARG A 67 21.76 1.81 -15.21
N TYR A 68 21.73 2.96 -14.59
CA TYR A 68 20.52 3.45 -13.92
C TYR A 68 19.37 3.69 -14.92
N PRO A 69 18.10 3.57 -14.52
CA PRO A 69 16.94 3.55 -15.43
C PRO A 69 16.73 4.76 -16.33
N GLY A 70 17.33 5.91 -16.04
CA GLY A 70 17.29 7.10 -16.90
C GLY A 70 15.88 7.48 -17.38
N ARG A 71 15.72 7.71 -18.69
CA ARG A 71 14.42 8.11 -19.30
C ARG A 71 13.37 7.00 -19.33
N CYS A 72 13.76 5.74 -19.19
CA CYS A 72 12.81 4.60 -19.21
C CYS A 72 11.72 4.75 -18.16
N THR A 73 12.03 5.36 -17.01
CA THR A 73 11.04 5.63 -15.95
C THR A 73 9.97 6.62 -16.43
N ALA A 74 10.35 7.65 -17.18
CA ALA A 74 9.38 8.62 -17.73
C ALA A 74 8.44 7.96 -18.73
N ASP A 75 8.96 7.10 -19.62
CA ASP A 75 8.14 6.39 -20.61
C ASP A 75 7.12 5.45 -19.94
N VAL A 76 7.50 4.79 -18.83
CA VAL A 76 6.60 3.95 -18.03
C VAL A 76 5.53 4.81 -17.34
N ILE A 77 5.91 5.92 -16.73
CA ILE A 77 4.97 6.86 -16.09
C ILE A 77 3.95 7.35 -17.12
N ASP A 78 4.38 7.77 -18.30
CA ASP A 78 3.51 8.25 -19.36
C ASP A 78 2.56 7.15 -19.87
N ALA A 79 3.06 5.93 -20.04
CA ALA A 79 2.24 4.79 -20.45
C ALA A 79 1.17 4.45 -19.40
N LEU A 80 1.55 4.42 -18.13
CA LEU A 80 0.63 4.17 -17.02
C LEU A 80 -0.39 5.30 -16.88
N ALA A 81 0.04 6.57 -16.97
CA ALA A 81 -0.85 7.72 -16.88
C ALA A 81 -1.94 7.67 -17.97
N ARG A 82 -1.56 7.32 -19.21
CA ARG A 82 -2.54 7.09 -20.27
C ARG A 82 -3.46 5.92 -20.02
N HIS A 83 -2.89 4.78 -19.55
CA HIS A 83 -3.66 3.58 -19.28
C HIS A 83 -4.73 3.80 -18.20
N VAL A 84 -4.37 4.49 -17.13
CA VAL A 84 -5.30 4.76 -16.02
C VAL A 84 -6.18 5.99 -16.25
N GLN A 85 -5.98 6.71 -17.35
CA GLN A 85 -6.66 7.98 -17.64
C GLN A 85 -6.47 9.01 -16.50
N LEU A 86 -5.19 9.22 -16.14
CA LEU A 86 -4.83 10.11 -15.03
C LEU A 86 -5.44 11.50 -15.24
N PRO A 87 -6.19 12.07 -14.28
CA PRO A 87 -6.78 13.38 -14.41
C PRO A 87 -5.73 14.49 -14.63
N ALA A 88 -6.10 15.51 -15.38
CA ALA A 88 -5.23 16.65 -15.65
C ALA A 88 -4.76 17.32 -14.35
N GLY A 89 -3.50 17.71 -14.30
CA GLY A 89 -2.89 18.32 -13.11
C GLY A 89 -2.41 17.31 -12.06
N CYS A 90 -2.81 16.05 -12.15
CA CYS A 90 -2.31 15.00 -11.28
C CYS A 90 -0.98 14.42 -11.78
N ARG A 91 -0.22 13.84 -10.86
CA ARG A 91 1.06 13.19 -11.14
C ARG A 91 1.08 11.77 -10.65
N LEU A 92 1.94 10.95 -11.24
CA LEU A 92 2.13 9.54 -10.90
C LEU A 92 3.54 9.33 -10.36
N MET A 93 3.64 8.61 -9.25
CA MET A 93 4.89 8.13 -8.67
C MET A 93 4.91 6.61 -8.72
N LEU A 94 6.05 6.03 -9.09
CA LEU A 94 6.27 4.59 -9.09
C LEU A 94 6.90 4.15 -7.77
N GLY A 95 6.55 2.95 -7.33
CA GLY A 95 7.17 2.24 -6.24
C GLY A 95 7.33 0.76 -6.57
N ASN A 96 8.15 0.06 -5.81
CA ASN A 96 8.32 -1.38 -5.90
C ASN A 96 7.15 -2.09 -5.20
N GLY A 97 5.99 -2.07 -5.86
CA GLY A 97 4.71 -2.49 -5.31
C GLY A 97 4.08 -1.46 -4.37
N SER A 98 2.84 -1.73 -3.97
CA SER A 98 2.10 -0.88 -3.03
C SER A 98 2.72 -0.83 -1.64
N ASP A 99 3.37 -1.90 -1.20
CA ASP A 99 3.97 -1.98 0.13
C ASP A 99 5.10 -0.97 0.32
N GLU A 100 5.91 -0.72 -0.71
CA GLU A 100 6.91 0.36 -0.67
C GLU A 100 6.24 1.73 -0.56
N LEU A 101 5.17 1.98 -1.34
CA LEU A 101 4.45 3.25 -1.30
C LEU A 101 3.82 3.50 0.07
N ILE A 102 3.22 2.48 0.69
CA ILE A 102 2.68 2.55 2.06
C ILE A 102 3.79 2.92 3.05
N SER A 103 4.94 2.28 2.93
CA SER A 103 6.10 2.55 3.80
C SER A 103 6.64 3.96 3.59
N LEU A 104 6.76 4.43 2.34
CA LEU A 104 7.20 5.79 2.01
C LEU A 104 6.24 6.84 2.55
N LEU A 105 4.92 6.61 2.46
CA LEU A 105 3.93 7.51 3.04
C LEU A 105 4.02 7.57 4.57
N ALA A 106 4.20 6.41 5.23
CA ALA A 106 4.41 6.38 6.68
C ALA A 106 5.67 7.17 7.08
N MET A 107 6.80 6.98 6.37
CA MET A 107 8.03 7.75 6.61
C MET A 107 7.85 9.25 6.37
N ALA A 108 7.16 9.63 5.29
CA ALA A 108 6.92 11.05 4.99
C ALA A 108 6.02 11.74 6.00
N CYS A 109 5.15 11.00 6.68
CA CYS A 109 4.21 11.50 7.69
C CYS A 109 4.70 11.29 9.13
N ASP A 110 5.93 10.80 9.32
CA ASP A 110 6.51 10.56 10.65
C ASP A 110 6.81 11.89 11.36
N ARG A 111 5.87 12.32 12.17
CA ARG A 111 5.97 13.47 13.07
C ARG A 111 5.59 13.00 14.47
N PRO A 112 6.09 13.65 15.54
CA PRO A 112 5.73 13.30 16.91
C PRO A 112 4.20 13.22 17.09
N GLY A 113 3.70 12.05 17.51
CA GLY A 113 2.28 11.81 17.72
C GLY A 113 1.46 11.56 16.45
N ALA A 114 2.08 11.45 15.27
CA ALA A 114 1.37 11.14 14.04
C ALA A 114 0.68 9.77 14.10
N THR A 115 -0.51 9.69 13.51
CA THR A 115 -1.34 8.49 13.50
C THR A 115 -1.81 8.15 12.10
N ILE A 116 -2.11 6.87 11.90
CA ILE A 116 -2.77 6.32 10.71
C ILE A 116 -4.11 5.71 11.14
N VAL A 117 -5.17 6.00 10.40
CA VAL A 117 -6.50 5.43 10.60
C VAL A 117 -6.85 4.54 9.41
N ALA A 118 -7.41 3.37 9.67
CA ALA A 118 -7.97 2.49 8.63
C ALA A 118 -9.14 1.65 9.15
N PRO A 119 -10.10 1.24 8.28
CA PRO A 119 -11.11 0.26 8.63
C PRO A 119 -10.52 -1.13 8.91
N LEU A 120 -11.15 -1.88 9.80
CA LEU A 120 -10.81 -3.28 10.11
C LEU A 120 -12.05 -4.19 9.97
N PRO A 121 -11.90 -5.40 9.37
CA PRO A 121 -10.67 -5.95 8.80
C PRO A 121 -10.23 -5.18 7.56
N GLY A 122 -8.91 -5.01 7.42
CA GLY A 122 -8.26 -4.28 6.33
C GLY A 122 -6.91 -4.89 5.97
N PHE A 123 -6.20 -4.26 5.03
CA PHE A 123 -4.89 -4.73 4.61
C PHE A 123 -3.85 -4.52 5.73
N VAL A 124 -3.18 -5.60 6.11
CA VAL A 124 -2.27 -5.64 7.27
C VAL A 124 -1.09 -4.67 7.17
N MET A 125 -0.68 -4.31 5.95
CA MET A 125 0.49 -3.44 5.75
C MET A 125 0.30 -2.01 6.25
N TYR A 126 -0.93 -1.53 6.39
CA TYR A 126 -1.17 -0.18 6.96
C TYR A 126 -0.72 -0.12 8.42
N GLU A 127 -1.13 -1.11 9.21
CA GLU A 127 -0.73 -1.22 10.62
C GLU A 127 0.75 -1.56 10.75
N MET A 128 1.24 -2.52 9.95
CA MET A 128 2.63 -2.94 10.00
C MET A 128 3.59 -1.79 9.68
N SER A 129 3.32 -1.02 8.63
CA SER A 129 4.15 0.13 8.25
C SER A 129 4.07 1.26 9.28
N ALA A 130 2.88 1.52 9.86
CA ALA A 130 2.75 2.47 10.96
C ALA A 130 3.64 2.08 12.13
N ARG A 131 3.55 0.85 12.59
CA ARG A 131 4.36 0.33 13.72
C ARG A 131 5.86 0.36 13.44
N LEU A 132 6.28 -0.07 12.24
CA LEU A 132 7.69 -0.05 11.82
C LEU A 132 8.26 1.37 11.86
N GLN A 133 7.48 2.36 11.44
CA GLN A 133 7.90 3.75 11.44
C GLN A 133 7.70 4.45 12.79
N GLY A 134 6.98 3.84 13.75
CA GLY A 134 6.71 4.41 15.05
C GLY A 134 5.49 5.33 15.12
N LEU A 135 4.62 5.29 14.10
CA LEU A 135 3.35 6.00 14.12
C LEU A 135 2.30 5.21 14.90
N GLY A 136 1.33 5.92 15.50
CA GLY A 136 0.13 5.30 16.05
C GLY A 136 -0.74 4.72 14.94
N PHE A 137 -1.38 3.57 15.21
CA PHE A 137 -2.37 2.99 14.31
C PHE A 137 -3.72 2.86 15.01
N ILE A 138 -4.77 3.36 14.39
CA ILE A 138 -6.15 3.29 14.88
C ILE A 138 -6.99 2.51 13.87
N GLY A 139 -7.33 1.29 14.23
CA GLY A 139 -8.25 0.45 13.45
C GLY A 139 -9.70 0.74 13.85
N VAL A 140 -10.55 1.06 12.89
CA VAL A 140 -11.99 1.27 13.11
C VAL A 140 -12.75 0.06 12.58
N PRO A 141 -13.48 -0.69 13.44
CA PRO A 141 -14.22 -1.86 13.00
C PRO A 141 -15.26 -1.51 11.93
N LEU A 142 -15.33 -2.34 10.88
CA LEU A 142 -16.45 -2.35 9.95
C LEU A 142 -17.72 -2.84 10.66
N THR A 143 -18.88 -2.57 10.08
CA THR A 143 -20.15 -3.13 10.58
C THR A 143 -20.17 -4.66 10.43
N ALA A 144 -21.16 -5.33 11.02
CA ALA A 144 -21.35 -6.78 10.87
C ALA A 144 -21.59 -7.23 9.41
N ARG A 145 -21.92 -6.29 8.50
CA ARG A 145 -22.06 -6.53 7.06
C ARG A 145 -20.83 -6.10 6.26
N PHE A 146 -19.72 -5.81 6.93
CA PHE A 146 -18.49 -5.30 6.34
C PHE A 146 -18.64 -3.95 5.61
N GLU A 147 -19.60 -3.13 6.01
CA GLU A 147 -19.74 -1.77 5.52
C GLU A 147 -18.94 -0.80 6.41
N LEU A 148 -18.58 0.38 5.90
CA LEU A 148 -18.00 1.42 6.73
C LEU A 148 -18.99 1.86 7.82
N ASP A 149 -18.53 1.86 9.07
CA ASP A 149 -19.17 2.65 10.11
C ASP A 149 -18.70 4.10 9.98
N ALA A 150 -19.41 4.87 9.16
CA ALA A 150 -19.02 6.24 8.84
C ALA A 150 -18.92 7.10 10.11
N ASP A 151 -19.83 6.95 11.06
CA ASP A 151 -19.82 7.75 12.29
C ASP A 151 -18.65 7.37 13.20
N ALA A 152 -18.29 6.08 13.29
CA ALA A 152 -17.10 5.66 14.00
C ALA A 152 -15.81 6.17 13.33
N MET A 153 -15.75 6.14 12.00
CA MET A 153 -14.63 6.71 11.25
C MET A 153 -14.49 8.23 11.48
N LEU A 154 -15.59 8.97 11.44
CA LEU A 154 -15.59 10.41 11.68
C LEU A 154 -15.11 10.74 13.10
N ARG A 155 -15.59 9.99 14.12
CA ARG A 155 -15.09 10.15 15.49
C ARG A 155 -13.58 9.88 15.60
N ALA A 156 -13.09 8.83 14.93
CA ALA A 156 -11.67 8.51 14.94
C ALA A 156 -10.84 9.61 14.27
N VAL A 157 -11.29 10.15 13.13
CA VAL A 157 -10.64 11.27 12.44
C VAL A 157 -10.61 12.53 13.31
N GLU A 158 -11.72 12.88 13.95
CA GLU A 158 -11.80 14.05 14.82
C GLU A 158 -10.89 13.92 16.05
N GLN A 159 -10.94 12.75 16.71
CA GLN A 159 -10.19 12.49 17.94
C GLN A 159 -8.67 12.39 17.71
N HIS A 160 -8.27 11.70 16.65
CA HIS A 160 -6.86 11.36 16.44
C HIS A 160 -6.16 12.23 15.41
N ARG A 161 -6.89 13.01 14.61
CA ARG A 161 -6.35 13.89 13.56
C ARG A 161 -5.26 13.19 12.73
N PRO A 162 -5.60 12.06 12.08
CA PRO A 162 -4.60 11.21 11.43
C PRO A 162 -3.86 11.96 10.33
N ALA A 163 -2.57 11.68 10.21
CA ALA A 163 -1.78 12.13 9.07
C ALA A 163 -2.22 11.41 7.79
N LEU A 164 -2.56 10.11 7.90
CA LEU A 164 -3.04 9.28 6.82
C LEU A 164 -4.31 8.52 7.22
N THR A 165 -5.29 8.49 6.33
CA THR A 165 -6.48 7.62 6.44
C THR A 165 -6.52 6.72 5.22
N TYR A 166 -6.40 5.41 5.40
CA TYR A 166 -6.49 4.44 4.31
C TYR A 166 -7.91 3.96 4.12
N LEU A 167 -8.35 3.91 2.87
CA LEU A 167 -9.60 3.31 2.43
C LEU A 167 -9.32 2.40 1.24
N ALA A 168 -9.28 1.08 1.45
CA ALA A 168 -9.15 0.13 0.36
C ALA A 168 -10.47 0.06 -0.43
N TYR A 169 -10.41 0.17 -1.76
CA TYR A 169 -11.56 0.30 -2.62
C TYR A 169 -11.37 -0.41 -3.97
N PRO A 170 -11.78 -1.68 -4.09
CA PRO A 170 -12.48 -2.53 -3.11
C PRO A 170 -11.68 -2.84 -1.85
N ASN A 171 -12.39 -3.11 -0.74
CA ASN A 171 -11.74 -3.46 0.50
C ASN A 171 -11.10 -4.87 0.44
N ASN A 172 -9.97 -5.02 1.07
CA ASN A 172 -9.30 -6.29 1.32
C ASN A 172 -9.33 -6.55 2.84
N PRO A 173 -9.90 -7.67 3.35
CA PRO A 173 -10.22 -8.91 2.63
C PRO A 173 -11.70 -9.06 2.23
N THR A 174 -12.56 -8.10 2.45
CA THR A 174 -14.02 -8.26 2.34
C THR A 174 -14.57 -8.16 0.90
N ALA A 175 -13.73 -7.69 -0.04
CA ALA A 175 -13.96 -7.62 -1.50
C ALA A 175 -15.19 -6.76 -1.93
N ASN A 176 -15.74 -5.94 -1.02
CA ASN A 176 -16.85 -5.03 -1.32
C ASN A 176 -16.37 -3.61 -1.59
N LEU A 177 -17.20 -2.85 -2.29
CA LEU A 177 -17.07 -1.41 -2.42
C LEU A 177 -17.88 -0.74 -1.29
N PHE A 178 -17.25 0.18 -0.59
CA PHE A 178 -17.93 0.98 0.42
C PHE A 178 -18.90 1.99 -0.21
N ASP A 179 -19.85 2.47 0.58
CA ASP A 179 -20.80 3.50 0.16
C ASP A 179 -20.06 4.82 -0.13
N ASP A 180 -20.32 5.40 -1.31
CA ASP A 180 -19.63 6.61 -1.76
C ASP A 180 -19.99 7.83 -0.89
N ALA A 181 -21.23 7.92 -0.39
CA ALA A 181 -21.62 9.03 0.49
C ALA A 181 -20.91 8.94 1.85
N ALA A 182 -20.74 7.75 2.40
CA ALA A 182 -19.96 7.53 3.61
C ALA A 182 -18.49 7.92 3.40
N ILE A 183 -17.89 7.50 2.25
CA ILE A 183 -16.54 7.87 1.88
C ILE A 183 -16.39 9.40 1.77
N ASP A 184 -17.28 10.07 1.08
CA ASP A 184 -17.19 11.53 0.87
C ASP A 184 -17.22 12.30 2.19
N ARG A 185 -18.06 11.90 3.16
CA ARG A 185 -18.06 12.46 4.51
C ARG A 185 -16.69 12.29 5.22
N ILE A 186 -16.06 11.14 5.06
CA ILE A 186 -14.74 10.87 5.66
C ILE A 186 -13.67 11.72 4.97
N VAL A 187 -13.68 11.81 3.64
CA VAL A 187 -12.75 12.64 2.86
C VAL A 187 -12.81 14.09 3.32
N ASP A 188 -14.03 14.66 3.48
CA ASP A 188 -14.23 16.03 3.93
C ASP A 188 -13.74 16.23 5.38
N ALA A 189 -14.00 15.27 6.27
CA ALA A 189 -13.55 15.35 7.65
C ALA A 189 -12.01 15.30 7.77
N VAL A 190 -11.36 14.46 6.97
CA VAL A 190 -9.89 14.38 6.92
C VAL A 190 -9.31 15.68 6.38
N ALA A 191 -9.91 16.29 5.36
CA ALA A 191 -9.50 17.60 4.85
C ALA A 191 -9.56 18.67 5.94
N ALA A 192 -10.65 18.71 6.71
CA ALA A 192 -10.81 19.66 7.81
C ALA A 192 -9.75 19.50 8.91
N GLN A 193 -9.20 18.29 9.09
CA GLN A 193 -8.12 17.98 10.03
C GLN A 193 -6.71 18.09 9.40
N GLN A 194 -6.61 18.54 8.14
CA GLN A 194 -5.34 18.68 7.39
C GLN A 194 -4.57 17.37 7.20
N GLY A 195 -5.26 16.24 7.19
CA GLY A 195 -4.72 14.92 6.88
C GLY A 195 -4.83 14.58 5.40
N PHE A 196 -4.31 13.40 5.04
CA PHE A 196 -4.43 12.83 3.70
C PHE A 196 -5.31 11.57 3.73
N VAL A 197 -6.06 11.36 2.65
CA VAL A 197 -6.77 10.11 2.37
C VAL A 197 -6.02 9.35 1.29
N VAL A 198 -5.80 8.06 1.52
CA VAL A 198 -5.21 7.14 0.53
C VAL A 198 -6.26 6.12 0.14
N PHE A 199 -6.74 6.20 -1.09
CA PHE A 199 -7.55 5.13 -1.68
C PHE A 199 -6.61 4.04 -2.20
N ASP A 200 -6.67 2.87 -1.59
CA ASP A 200 -5.95 1.71 -2.09
C ASP A 200 -6.83 0.96 -3.08
N GLU A 201 -6.55 1.17 -4.34
CA GLU A 201 -7.23 0.57 -5.49
C GLU A 201 -6.45 -0.63 -6.07
N ALA A 202 -5.75 -1.40 -5.24
CA ALA A 202 -5.01 -2.58 -5.69
C ALA A 202 -5.88 -3.57 -6.46
N TYR A 203 -7.17 -3.67 -6.11
CA TYR A 203 -8.14 -4.56 -6.75
C TYR A 203 -9.11 -3.84 -7.69
N GLN A 204 -8.86 -2.59 -8.04
CA GLN A 204 -9.73 -1.81 -8.93
C GLN A 204 -9.99 -2.47 -10.29
N PRO A 205 -9.05 -3.20 -10.91
CA PRO A 205 -9.34 -3.90 -12.19
C PRO A 205 -10.51 -4.89 -12.13
N PHE A 206 -10.89 -5.32 -10.93
CA PHE A 206 -12.01 -6.24 -10.68
C PHE A 206 -13.26 -5.54 -10.15
N ALA A 207 -13.25 -4.22 -10.06
CA ALA A 207 -14.33 -3.40 -9.52
C ALA A 207 -15.03 -2.58 -10.60
N SER A 208 -16.30 -2.28 -10.36
CA SER A 208 -17.11 -1.45 -11.27
C SER A 208 -16.88 0.05 -11.13
N ARG A 209 -16.22 0.49 -10.06
CA ARG A 209 -16.02 1.91 -9.73
C ARG A 209 -14.58 2.18 -9.30
N SER A 210 -14.18 3.46 -9.40
CA SER A 210 -12.86 3.97 -8.98
C SER A 210 -13.02 5.39 -8.43
N ARG A 211 -12.14 5.76 -7.52
CA ARG A 211 -12.04 7.14 -6.99
C ARG A 211 -11.08 8.02 -7.81
N LEU A 212 -10.30 7.41 -8.72
CA LEU A 212 -9.32 8.11 -9.54
C LEU A 212 -9.90 9.27 -10.37
N PRO A 213 -11.08 9.16 -11.01
CA PRO A 213 -11.64 10.27 -11.79
C PRO A 213 -11.88 11.55 -10.99
N ARG A 214 -12.11 11.43 -9.66
CA ARG A 214 -12.34 12.55 -8.76
C ARG A 214 -11.08 13.07 -8.06
N LEU A 215 -9.91 12.51 -8.39
CA LEU A 215 -8.65 12.85 -7.71
C LEU A 215 -8.33 14.35 -7.80
N ALA A 216 -8.58 14.99 -8.94
CA ALA A 216 -8.30 16.41 -9.14
C ALA A 216 -9.19 17.35 -8.28
N GLU A 217 -10.32 16.85 -7.78
CA GLU A 217 -11.24 17.63 -6.92
C GLU A 217 -10.72 17.76 -5.47
N HIS A 218 -9.81 16.87 -5.05
CA HIS A 218 -9.39 16.72 -3.67
C HIS A 218 -7.86 16.72 -3.54
N PRO A 219 -7.20 17.86 -3.27
CA PRO A 219 -5.74 17.96 -3.24
C PRO A 219 -5.08 17.17 -2.10
N HIS A 220 -5.85 16.70 -1.12
CA HIS A 220 -5.41 15.88 0.01
C HIS A 220 -5.66 14.37 -0.21
N VAL A 221 -6.09 13.98 -1.40
CA VAL A 221 -6.36 12.58 -1.75
C VAL A 221 -5.23 12.02 -2.60
N LEU A 222 -4.82 10.79 -2.29
CA LEU A 222 -3.94 9.96 -3.10
C LEU A 222 -4.70 8.70 -3.54
N VAL A 223 -4.45 8.24 -4.75
CA VAL A 223 -4.95 6.95 -5.24
C VAL A 223 -3.76 6.06 -5.53
N MET A 224 -3.72 4.90 -4.89
CA MET A 224 -2.66 3.92 -5.03
C MET A 224 -3.18 2.73 -5.84
N ARG A 225 -2.41 2.27 -6.82
CA ARG A 225 -2.68 1.09 -7.64
C ARG A 225 -1.47 0.19 -7.73
N THR A 226 -1.65 -1.03 -8.15
CA THR A 226 -0.56 -1.98 -8.38
C THR A 226 -0.77 -2.77 -9.67
N LEU A 227 0.32 -3.16 -10.31
CA LEU A 227 0.30 -4.08 -11.43
C LEU A 227 0.23 -5.55 -11.00
N SER A 228 0.47 -5.82 -9.71
CA SER A 228 0.61 -7.19 -9.18
C SER A 228 -0.65 -8.03 -9.32
N LYS A 229 -1.84 -7.43 -9.15
CA LYS A 229 -3.08 -8.21 -9.02
C LYS A 229 -3.70 -8.59 -10.37
N PHE A 230 -3.40 -7.89 -11.45
CA PHE A 230 -3.93 -8.25 -12.76
C PHE A 230 -2.96 -9.02 -13.66
N GLY A 231 -1.75 -9.34 -13.20
CA GLY A 231 -0.91 -10.29 -13.89
C GLY A 231 0.58 -9.97 -14.01
N LEU A 232 1.06 -8.90 -13.37
CA LEU A 232 2.45 -8.47 -13.43
C LEU A 232 3.09 -8.40 -12.03
N ALA A 233 2.84 -9.41 -11.19
CA ALA A 233 3.35 -9.45 -9.83
C ALA A 233 4.88 -9.62 -9.74
N GLY A 234 5.50 -10.09 -10.81
CA GLY A 234 6.94 -10.35 -10.88
C GLY A 234 7.77 -9.22 -11.50
N VAL A 235 7.19 -8.06 -11.75
CA VAL A 235 7.88 -6.88 -12.31
C VAL A 235 7.95 -5.75 -11.32
#